data_767da089d511c632c6465d9760f7f7a9
#
_entry.id   767da089d511c632c6465d9760f7f7a9
#
_cell.length_a   1.000
_cell.length_b   1.000
_cell.length_c   1.000
_cell.angle_alpha   90.00
_cell.angle_beta   90.00
_cell.angle_gamma   90.00
#
_symmetry.space_group_name_H-M   'P 1'
#
loop_
_entity.id
_entity.type
_entity.pdbx_description
1 polymer ?
#
loop_
_entity_poly.entity_id
_entity_poly.type
_entity_poly.pdbx_seq_one_letter_code
_entity_poly.pdbx_strand_id
1 'polypeptide(L)'
;MGNTPLVRLRKLGPENGAQLWVKLEYLNPTGSMKDPMALSMIEGAERDGRIAPGATIVEYTGGSTGPALALVCRAKGYVARIVISDCFSEERMHLMRALGADLEVIPAVEERGRVTAQDIANMVERAAELAAEPGTYATDQFNNPYVVPGHRDRLGSEIWEQTNGRLTSFCHGIGTAGSLMGVSDALRSRNRDVR
;
A
#
# COMPACT_ATOMS: atom_id res chain seq x y z
N MET A 1 4.28 12.56 -0.51
CA MET A 1 4.03 11.21 -1.05
C MET A 1 3.33 11.34 -2.39
N GLY A 2 3.61 10.43 -3.32
CA GLY A 2 3.15 10.57 -4.71
C GLY A 2 4.01 11.53 -5.54
N ASN A 3 3.46 11.96 -6.66
CA ASN A 3 4.14 12.77 -7.68
C ASN A 3 5.49 12.18 -8.12
N THR A 4 5.55 10.86 -8.19
CA THR A 4 6.73 10.12 -8.62
C THR A 4 6.95 10.24 -10.12
N PRO A 5 8.19 10.17 -10.62
CA PRO A 5 8.46 10.29 -12.05
C PRO A 5 7.88 9.15 -12.86
N LEU A 6 7.48 9.44 -14.10
CA LEU A 6 7.18 8.47 -15.14
C LEU A 6 8.29 8.53 -16.20
N VAL A 7 9.01 7.42 -16.40
CA VAL A 7 10.22 7.38 -17.23
C VAL A 7 10.00 6.46 -18.44
N ARG A 8 10.36 6.96 -19.62
CA ARG A 8 10.32 6.17 -20.84
C ARG A 8 11.53 5.22 -20.92
N LEU A 9 11.27 3.94 -21.17
CA LEU A 9 12.30 2.95 -21.45
C LEU A 9 12.70 3.03 -22.93
N ARG A 10 13.97 3.40 -23.19
CA ARG A 10 14.44 3.63 -24.56
C ARG A 10 15.01 2.37 -25.24
N LYS A 11 15.47 1.40 -24.44
CA LYS A 11 16.17 0.19 -24.93
C LYS A 11 15.32 -1.08 -24.85
N LEU A 12 14.12 -0.98 -24.28
CA LEU A 12 13.18 -2.11 -24.16
C LEU A 12 11.96 -1.84 -25.04
N GLY A 13 11.54 -2.86 -25.74
CA GLY A 13 10.43 -2.81 -26.67
C GLY A 13 10.89 -2.86 -28.14
N PRO A 14 9.99 -3.22 -29.06
CA PRO A 14 10.28 -3.27 -30.49
C PRO A 14 10.46 -1.86 -31.07
N GLU A 15 11.32 -1.72 -32.07
CA GLU A 15 11.64 -0.41 -32.69
C GLU A 15 10.39 0.34 -33.20
N ASN A 16 9.42 -0.38 -33.75
CA ASN A 16 8.16 0.17 -34.29
C ASN A 16 6.94 -0.23 -33.46
N GLY A 17 7.12 -0.52 -32.16
CA GLY A 17 6.07 -0.99 -31.28
C GLY A 17 5.63 0.03 -30.24
N ALA A 18 4.98 -0.47 -29.20
CA ALA A 18 4.51 0.33 -28.09
C ALA A 18 5.66 1.01 -27.33
N GLN A 19 5.45 2.26 -26.94
CA GLN A 19 6.34 2.95 -26.03
C GLN A 19 6.09 2.47 -24.60
N LEU A 20 7.15 1.98 -23.96
CA LEU A 20 7.07 1.50 -22.59
C LEU A 20 7.46 2.61 -21.61
N TRP A 21 6.64 2.81 -20.59
CA TRP A 21 6.86 3.78 -19.54
C TRP A 21 6.79 3.09 -18.18
N VAL A 22 7.61 3.51 -17.24
CA VAL A 22 7.64 3.00 -15.88
C VAL A 22 7.38 4.13 -14.90
N LYS A 23 6.37 3.97 -14.07
CA LYS A 23 6.07 4.84 -12.92
C LYS A 23 6.96 4.43 -11.75
N LEU A 24 7.83 5.31 -11.29
CA LEU A 24 8.89 4.99 -10.33
C LEU A 24 8.40 5.11 -8.89
N GLU A 25 7.47 4.25 -8.49
CA GLU A 25 6.84 4.27 -7.16
C GLU A 25 7.82 3.97 -6.00
N TYR A 26 8.99 3.41 -6.30
CA TYR A 26 10.06 3.23 -5.30
C TYR A 26 10.69 4.56 -4.83
N LEU A 27 10.38 5.67 -5.47
CA LEU A 27 10.78 7.01 -5.04
C LEU A 27 9.85 7.64 -3.99
N ASN A 28 8.78 6.95 -3.60
CA ASN A 28 8.04 7.31 -2.39
C ASN A 28 8.91 7.11 -1.13
N PRO A 29 8.62 7.79 -0.02
CA PRO A 29 9.45 7.78 1.20
C PRO A 29 9.83 6.41 1.74
N THR A 30 8.91 5.42 1.72
CA THR A 30 9.23 4.04 2.13
C THR A 30 9.55 3.11 0.96
N GLY A 31 9.70 3.67 -0.24
CA GLY A 31 10.03 2.91 -1.45
C GLY A 31 8.83 2.22 -2.12
N SER A 32 7.60 2.67 -1.88
CA SER A 32 6.42 1.95 -2.36
C SER A 32 5.22 2.84 -2.66
N MET A 33 4.39 2.42 -3.61
CA MET A 33 3.05 2.98 -3.86
C MET A 33 2.08 2.81 -2.67
N LYS A 34 2.50 2.10 -1.62
CA LYS A 34 1.69 1.97 -0.41
C LYS A 34 1.70 3.22 0.45
N ASP A 35 2.67 4.11 0.28
CA ASP A 35 2.75 5.36 1.05
C ASP A 35 1.53 6.25 0.85
N PRO A 36 1.15 6.63 -0.39
CA PRO A 36 -0.07 7.40 -0.62
C PRO A 36 -1.35 6.61 -0.28
N MET A 37 -1.34 5.28 -0.37
CA MET A 37 -2.46 4.45 0.06
C MET A 37 -2.66 4.51 1.58
N ALA A 38 -1.60 4.32 2.37
CA ALA A 38 -1.64 4.41 3.81
C ALA A 38 -2.14 5.79 4.27
N LEU A 39 -1.64 6.86 3.64
CA LEU A 39 -2.13 8.22 3.90
C LEU A 39 -3.63 8.34 3.63
N SER A 40 -4.13 7.80 2.51
CA SER A 40 -5.56 7.85 2.17
C SER A 40 -6.43 7.09 3.15
N MET A 41 -5.98 5.93 3.65
CA MET A 41 -6.71 5.16 4.66
C MET A 41 -6.81 5.92 5.99
N ILE A 42 -5.72 6.53 6.45
CA ILE A 42 -5.70 7.28 7.71
C ILE A 42 -6.51 8.57 7.59
N GLU A 43 -6.32 9.37 6.53
CA GLU A 43 -7.10 10.60 6.29
C GLU A 43 -8.60 10.31 6.11
N GLY A 44 -8.94 9.15 5.52
CA GLY A 44 -10.31 8.69 5.43
C GLY A 44 -10.90 8.37 6.81
N ALA A 45 -10.17 7.65 7.64
CA ALA A 45 -10.61 7.32 9.00
C ALA A 45 -10.73 8.56 9.91
N GLU A 46 -9.83 9.54 9.76
CA GLU A 46 -9.94 10.87 10.43
C GLU A 46 -11.21 11.60 10.03
N ARG A 47 -11.47 11.70 8.73
CA ARG A 47 -12.65 12.40 8.18
C ARG A 47 -13.96 11.77 8.63
N ASP A 48 -13.99 10.44 8.74
CA ASP A 48 -15.16 9.69 9.23
C ASP A 48 -15.32 9.71 10.76
N GLY A 49 -14.36 10.28 11.50
CA GLY A 49 -14.35 10.26 12.95
C GLY A 49 -14.10 8.87 13.58
N ARG A 50 -13.49 7.95 12.82
CA ARG A 50 -13.22 6.58 13.30
C ARG A 50 -11.97 6.47 14.16
N ILE A 51 -11.10 7.45 14.09
CA ILE A 51 -9.87 7.52 14.89
C ILE A 51 -9.78 8.85 15.62
N ALA A 52 -9.41 8.79 16.91
CA ALA A 52 -9.11 9.95 17.72
C ALA A 52 -7.60 10.24 17.73
N PRO A 53 -7.15 11.47 18.04
CA PRO A 53 -5.74 11.75 18.22
C PRO A 53 -5.05 10.76 19.16
N GLY A 54 -3.91 10.22 18.74
CA GLY A 54 -3.16 9.23 19.51
C GLY A 54 -3.68 7.79 19.43
N ALA A 55 -4.70 7.51 18.60
CA ALA A 55 -5.22 6.16 18.42
C ALA A 55 -4.14 5.16 17.96
N THR A 56 -4.34 3.90 18.31
CA THR A 56 -3.54 2.79 17.80
C THR A 56 -4.12 2.29 16.48
N ILE A 57 -3.28 2.22 15.46
CA ILE A 57 -3.63 1.75 14.12
C ILE A 57 -3.06 0.36 13.93
N VAL A 58 -3.91 -0.62 13.71
CA VAL A 58 -3.54 -2.02 13.50
C VAL A 58 -3.67 -2.42 12.04
N GLU A 59 -2.68 -3.15 11.54
CA GLU A 59 -2.71 -3.83 10.25
C GLU A 59 -1.89 -5.11 10.32
N TYR A 60 -2.28 -6.13 9.57
CA TYR A 60 -1.43 -7.30 9.34
C TYR A 60 -0.79 -7.21 7.94
N THR A 61 0.51 -7.39 7.87
CA THR A 61 1.19 -7.34 6.59
C THR A 61 2.62 -7.88 6.66
N GLY A 62 3.00 -8.69 5.67
CA GLY A 62 4.40 -9.04 5.40
C GLY A 62 5.04 -8.16 4.32
N GLY A 63 4.32 -7.14 3.83
CA GLY A 63 4.71 -6.32 2.68
C GLY A 63 5.02 -4.86 3.00
N SER A 64 4.95 -4.05 1.96
CA SER A 64 5.26 -2.61 2.00
C SER A 64 4.19 -1.74 2.67
N THR A 65 3.03 -2.29 3.00
CA THR A 65 1.97 -1.56 3.74
C THR A 65 2.41 -1.24 5.17
N GLY A 66 3.15 -2.14 5.82
CA GLY A 66 3.66 -1.92 7.18
C GLY A 66 4.55 -0.69 7.30
N PRO A 67 5.66 -0.57 6.54
CA PRO A 67 6.48 0.63 6.54
C PRO A 67 5.69 1.90 6.18
N ALA A 68 4.77 1.83 5.23
CA ALA A 68 3.95 2.97 4.83
C ALA A 68 3.05 3.46 5.97
N LEU A 69 2.37 2.55 6.67
CA LEU A 69 1.56 2.88 7.85
C LEU A 69 2.43 3.39 9.00
N ALA A 70 3.58 2.76 9.28
CA ALA A 70 4.51 3.22 10.30
C ALA A 70 4.91 4.69 10.09
N LEU A 71 5.28 5.04 8.85
CA LEU A 71 5.63 6.41 8.48
C LEU A 71 4.46 7.38 8.67
N VAL A 72 3.29 7.05 8.12
CA VAL A 72 2.11 7.92 8.19
C VAL A 72 1.63 8.11 9.62
N CYS A 73 1.54 7.03 10.39
CA CYS A 73 1.14 7.09 11.81
C CYS A 73 2.11 7.95 12.60
N ARG A 74 3.41 7.74 12.44
CA ARG A 74 4.43 8.56 13.11
C ARG A 74 4.30 10.04 12.79
N ALA A 75 4.09 10.37 11.51
CA ALA A 75 3.94 11.76 11.06
C ALA A 75 2.68 12.44 11.56
N LYS A 76 1.60 11.68 11.80
CA LYS A 76 0.28 12.19 12.21
C LYS A 76 0.00 12.02 13.71
N GLY A 77 0.94 11.46 14.48
CA GLY A 77 0.81 11.30 15.94
C GLY A 77 -0.03 10.08 16.35
N TYR A 78 -0.12 9.05 15.51
CA TYR A 78 -0.74 7.76 15.81
C TYR A 78 0.32 6.71 16.17
N VAL A 79 -0.10 5.64 16.83
CA VAL A 79 0.72 4.45 17.08
C VAL A 79 0.43 3.42 16.00
N ALA A 80 1.44 3.00 15.24
CA ALA A 80 1.30 1.90 14.30
C ALA A 80 1.64 0.59 15.00
N ARG A 81 0.71 -0.36 15.06
CA ARG A 81 0.91 -1.71 15.60
C ARG A 81 0.71 -2.72 14.47
N ILE A 82 1.79 -3.32 14.02
CA ILE A 82 1.81 -4.16 12.82
C ILE A 82 2.00 -5.63 13.20
N VAL A 83 1.05 -6.46 12.81
CA VAL A 83 1.15 -7.92 12.95
C VAL A 83 1.90 -8.48 11.75
N ILE A 84 2.97 -9.21 12.01
CA ILE A 84 3.82 -9.82 10.99
C ILE A 84 4.32 -11.18 11.47
N SER A 85 4.39 -12.17 10.57
CA SER A 85 5.06 -13.43 10.88
C SER A 85 6.56 -13.34 10.60
N ASP A 86 7.37 -14.05 11.38
CA ASP A 86 8.83 -14.15 11.18
C ASP A 86 9.23 -14.99 9.95
N CYS A 87 8.26 -15.51 9.20
CA CYS A 87 8.49 -16.04 7.84
C CYS A 87 8.83 -14.94 6.82
N PHE A 88 8.53 -13.66 7.13
CA PHE A 88 8.85 -12.53 6.26
C PHE A 88 10.24 -11.97 6.54
N SER A 89 10.70 -11.05 5.67
CA SER A 89 12.07 -10.55 5.72
C SER A 89 12.35 -9.68 6.94
N GLU A 90 13.51 -9.89 7.57
CA GLU A 90 13.97 -9.13 8.73
C GLU A 90 14.20 -7.65 8.39
N GLU A 91 14.64 -7.34 7.17
CA GLU A 91 14.88 -5.98 6.71
C GLU A 91 13.59 -5.14 6.77
N ARG A 92 12.45 -5.73 6.44
CA ARG A 92 11.14 -5.06 6.54
C ARG A 92 10.76 -4.79 7.99
N MET A 93 10.99 -5.77 8.87
CA MET A 93 10.76 -5.59 10.31
C MET A 93 11.67 -4.50 10.89
N HIS A 94 12.94 -4.46 10.50
CA HIS A 94 13.87 -3.42 10.90
C HIS A 94 13.42 -2.04 10.41
N LEU A 95 12.98 -1.93 9.15
CA LEU A 95 12.47 -0.67 8.60
C LEU A 95 11.23 -0.18 9.35
N MET A 96 10.26 -1.06 9.63
CA MET A 96 9.06 -0.70 10.39
C MET A 96 9.41 -0.21 11.80
N ARG A 97 10.30 -0.91 12.52
CA ARG A 97 10.79 -0.46 13.84
C ARG A 97 11.50 0.87 13.78
N ALA A 98 12.36 1.08 12.77
CA ALA A 98 13.06 2.35 12.57
C ALA A 98 12.10 3.51 12.30
N LEU A 99 10.96 3.24 11.68
CA LEU A 99 9.87 4.21 11.46
C LEU A 99 8.95 4.38 12.69
N GLY A 100 9.19 3.63 13.76
CA GLY A 100 8.48 3.77 15.03
C GLY A 100 7.23 2.90 15.17
N ALA A 101 7.10 1.83 14.38
CA ALA A 101 6.01 0.88 14.56
C ALA A 101 6.30 -0.12 15.69
N ASP A 102 5.27 -0.45 16.46
CA ASP A 102 5.24 -1.60 17.35
C ASP A 102 4.94 -2.85 16.52
N LEU A 103 5.82 -3.85 16.60
CA LEU A 103 5.64 -5.10 15.86
C LEU A 103 5.17 -6.21 16.78
N GLU A 104 4.04 -6.78 16.43
CA GLU A 104 3.56 -8.04 16.95
C GLU A 104 4.08 -9.14 16.02
N VAL A 105 5.20 -9.76 16.39
CA VAL A 105 5.84 -10.80 15.57
C VAL A 105 5.32 -12.16 16.00
N ILE A 106 4.64 -12.86 15.09
CA ILE A 106 4.13 -14.22 15.35
C ILE A 106 5.06 -15.27 14.71
N PRO A 107 5.22 -16.46 15.33
CA PRO A 107 6.06 -17.52 14.80
C PRO A 107 5.56 -18.01 13.44
N ALA A 108 6.47 -18.30 12.52
CA ALA A 108 6.16 -19.01 11.28
C ALA A 108 5.67 -20.43 11.55
N VAL A 109 4.73 -20.89 10.74
CA VAL A 109 4.20 -22.27 10.82
C VAL A 109 5.20 -23.28 10.33
N GLU A 110 5.98 -22.91 9.32
CA GLU A 110 7.06 -23.71 8.77
C GLU A 110 8.41 -22.98 8.93
N GLU A 111 9.38 -23.31 8.09
CA GLU A 111 10.69 -22.64 8.11
C GLU A 111 10.61 -21.17 7.65
N ARG A 112 11.51 -20.35 8.14
CA ARG A 112 11.62 -18.94 7.74
C ARG A 112 11.84 -18.80 6.23
N GLY A 113 11.17 -17.83 5.63
CA GLY A 113 11.23 -17.58 4.18
C GLY A 113 10.15 -18.32 3.37
N ARG A 114 9.41 -19.22 3.99
CA ARG A 114 8.28 -19.91 3.38
C ARG A 114 6.97 -19.41 3.98
N VAL A 115 6.22 -18.64 3.22
CA VAL A 115 4.92 -18.13 3.62
C VAL A 115 3.84 -19.14 3.30
N THR A 116 3.07 -19.56 4.31
CA THR A 116 1.93 -20.46 4.16
C THR A 116 0.60 -19.72 4.29
N ALA A 117 -0.49 -20.35 3.86
CA ALA A 117 -1.84 -19.81 4.09
C ALA A 117 -2.15 -19.70 5.59
N GLN A 118 -1.59 -20.62 6.41
CA GLN A 118 -1.79 -20.61 7.85
C GLN A 118 -1.05 -19.44 8.52
N ASP A 119 0.13 -19.04 8.03
CA ASP A 119 0.81 -17.83 8.53
C ASP A 119 -0.06 -16.60 8.32
N ILE A 120 -0.68 -16.48 7.15
CA ILE A 120 -1.60 -15.36 6.87
C ILE A 120 -2.82 -15.42 7.78
N ALA A 121 -3.43 -16.61 7.96
CA ALA A 121 -4.59 -16.78 8.83
C ALA A 121 -4.28 -16.38 10.29
N ASN A 122 -3.14 -16.82 10.81
CA ASN A 122 -2.69 -16.47 12.16
C ASN A 122 -2.48 -14.94 12.32
N MET A 123 -1.91 -14.29 11.29
CA MET A 123 -1.76 -12.81 11.29
C MET A 123 -3.10 -12.10 11.29
N VAL A 124 -4.06 -12.58 10.49
CA VAL A 124 -5.43 -12.03 10.44
C VAL A 124 -6.13 -12.14 11.79
N GLU A 125 -6.08 -13.35 12.40
CA GLU A 125 -6.70 -13.61 13.71
C GLU A 125 -6.09 -12.69 14.77
N ARG A 126 -4.76 -12.61 14.82
CA ARG A 126 -4.08 -11.75 15.80
C ARG A 126 -4.40 -10.26 15.61
N ALA A 127 -4.47 -9.80 14.36
CA ALA A 127 -4.86 -8.42 14.08
C ALA A 127 -6.31 -8.13 14.49
N ALA A 128 -7.21 -9.08 14.32
CA ALA A 128 -8.61 -8.96 14.77
C ALA A 128 -8.72 -8.86 16.29
N GLU A 129 -7.94 -9.66 17.05
CA GLU A 129 -7.87 -9.55 18.51
C GLU A 129 -7.43 -8.15 18.95
N LEU A 130 -6.35 -7.63 18.34
CA LEU A 130 -5.81 -6.30 18.64
C LEU A 130 -6.79 -5.19 18.25
N ALA A 131 -7.53 -5.37 17.17
CA ALA A 131 -8.55 -4.43 16.71
C ALA A 131 -9.74 -4.29 17.68
N ALA A 132 -9.97 -5.30 18.53
CA ALA A 132 -11.00 -5.26 19.56
C ALA A 132 -10.59 -4.46 20.81
N GLU A 133 -9.32 -4.07 20.95
CA GLU A 133 -8.85 -3.27 22.08
C GLU A 133 -9.41 -1.84 22.00
N PRO A 134 -9.77 -1.21 23.12
CA PRO A 134 -10.26 0.19 23.14
C PRO A 134 -9.24 1.17 22.54
N GLY A 135 -9.70 2.10 21.72
CA GLY A 135 -8.85 3.12 21.08
C GLY A 135 -8.02 2.61 19.90
N THR A 136 -8.35 1.42 19.40
CA THR A 136 -7.68 0.79 18.26
C THR A 136 -8.57 0.84 17.01
N TYR A 137 -7.93 1.03 15.85
CA TYR A 137 -8.55 1.00 14.53
C TYR A 137 -7.77 0.09 13.59
N ALA A 138 -8.45 -0.91 13.03
CA ALA A 138 -7.89 -1.75 11.97
C ALA A 138 -8.04 -1.08 10.62
N THR A 139 -6.94 -0.95 9.88
CA THR A 139 -6.97 -0.37 8.53
C THR A 139 -7.57 -1.30 7.49
N ASP A 140 -7.33 -2.62 7.60
CA ASP A 140 -7.87 -3.65 6.69
C ASP A 140 -7.71 -3.27 5.21
N GLN A 141 -6.48 -3.29 4.72
CA GLN A 141 -6.13 -2.85 3.36
C GLN A 141 -6.87 -3.59 2.24
N PHE A 142 -7.47 -4.75 2.54
CA PHE A 142 -8.24 -5.53 1.55
C PHE A 142 -9.66 -5.02 1.38
N ASN A 143 -10.27 -4.47 2.45
CA ASN A 143 -11.67 -4.03 2.46
C ASN A 143 -11.83 -2.53 2.73
N ASN A 144 -10.74 -1.79 2.97
CA ASN A 144 -10.80 -0.38 3.30
C ASN A 144 -11.35 0.46 2.12
N PRO A 145 -12.43 1.22 2.33
CA PRO A 145 -13.09 1.98 1.27
C PRO A 145 -12.23 3.10 0.66
N TYR A 146 -11.13 3.49 1.32
CA TYR A 146 -10.23 4.56 0.86
C TYR A 146 -9.04 4.06 0.03
N VAL A 147 -8.85 2.75 -0.10
CA VAL A 147 -7.74 2.18 -0.88
C VAL A 147 -7.91 2.49 -2.37
N VAL A 148 -9.03 2.11 -2.96
CA VAL A 148 -9.29 2.32 -4.38
C VAL A 148 -9.38 3.80 -4.74
N PRO A 149 -10.19 4.64 -4.05
CA PRO A 149 -10.19 6.09 -4.29
C PRO A 149 -8.82 6.75 -4.10
N GLY A 150 -8.06 6.34 -3.09
CA GLY A 150 -6.72 6.87 -2.84
C GLY A 150 -5.77 6.65 -4.02
N HIS A 151 -5.79 5.47 -4.62
CA HIS A 151 -5.01 5.20 -5.83
C HIS A 151 -5.58 5.87 -7.08
N ARG A 152 -6.92 5.96 -7.21
CA ARG A 152 -7.58 6.65 -8.33
C ARG A 152 -7.18 8.11 -8.38
N ASP A 153 -7.34 8.81 -7.26
CA ASP A 153 -7.22 10.27 -7.19
C ASP A 153 -5.75 10.75 -7.18
N ARG A 154 -4.82 9.87 -6.81
CA ARG A 154 -3.37 10.17 -6.80
C ARG A 154 -2.66 9.46 -7.95
N LEU A 155 -2.26 8.21 -7.80
CA LEU A 155 -1.46 7.46 -8.77
C LEU A 155 -2.08 7.44 -10.17
N GLY A 156 -3.37 7.17 -10.26
CA GLY A 156 -4.10 7.13 -11.54
C GLY A 156 -4.15 8.49 -12.23
N SER A 157 -4.40 9.57 -11.47
CA SER A 157 -4.38 10.93 -12.01
C SER A 157 -2.99 11.36 -12.45
N GLU A 158 -1.95 11.06 -11.66
CA GLU A 158 -0.56 11.34 -12.03
C GLU A 158 -0.16 10.64 -13.35
N ILE A 159 -0.50 9.36 -13.50
CA ILE A 159 -0.20 8.61 -14.74
C ILE A 159 -0.90 9.26 -15.94
N TRP A 160 -2.17 9.62 -15.79
CA TRP A 160 -2.91 10.28 -16.85
C TRP A 160 -2.27 11.62 -17.27
N GLU A 161 -1.95 12.46 -16.30
CA GLU A 161 -1.33 13.76 -16.53
C GLU A 161 0.05 13.64 -17.15
N GLN A 162 0.91 12.78 -16.59
CA GLN A 162 2.28 12.58 -17.06
C GLN A 162 2.37 11.94 -18.44
N THR A 163 1.33 11.23 -18.88
CA THR A 163 1.21 10.71 -20.26
C THR A 163 0.49 11.66 -21.20
N ASN A 164 -0.03 12.80 -20.74
CA ASN A 164 -0.94 13.67 -21.45
C ASN A 164 -2.13 12.90 -22.03
N GLY A 165 -2.64 11.92 -21.30
CA GLY A 165 -3.76 11.08 -21.72
C GLY A 165 -3.51 10.15 -22.91
N ARG A 166 -2.26 9.97 -23.33
CA ARG A 166 -1.91 9.21 -24.54
C ARG A 166 -1.60 7.73 -24.30
N LEU A 167 -1.73 7.23 -23.07
CA LEU A 167 -1.53 5.81 -22.81
C LEU A 167 -2.66 4.97 -23.43
N THR A 168 -2.32 3.78 -23.90
CA THR A 168 -3.26 2.80 -24.47
C THR A 168 -3.46 1.58 -23.57
N SER A 169 -2.49 1.32 -22.71
CA SER A 169 -2.54 0.16 -21.81
C SER A 169 -1.84 0.46 -20.49
N PHE A 170 -2.35 -0.12 -19.41
CA PHE A 170 -1.76 -0.11 -18.09
C PHE A 170 -1.52 -1.54 -17.62
N CYS A 171 -0.31 -1.83 -17.17
CA CYS A 171 0.07 -3.14 -16.67
C CYS A 171 0.58 -3.01 -15.22
N HIS A 172 0.10 -3.88 -14.34
CA HIS A 172 0.43 -3.84 -12.93
C HIS A 172 0.37 -5.22 -12.27
N GLY A 173 1.21 -5.44 -11.25
CA GLY A 173 1.12 -6.63 -10.41
C GLY A 173 -0.09 -6.58 -9.47
N ILE A 174 -0.65 -7.74 -9.14
CA ILE A 174 -1.81 -7.86 -8.26
C ILE A 174 -1.36 -8.33 -6.87
N GLY A 175 -1.59 -7.47 -5.85
CA GLY A 175 -1.57 -7.84 -4.43
C GLY A 175 -2.99 -7.74 -3.88
N THR A 176 -3.32 -6.65 -3.19
CA THR A 176 -4.71 -6.36 -2.73
C THR A 176 -5.64 -5.90 -3.84
N ALA A 177 -5.19 -5.80 -5.07
CA ALA A 177 -5.85 -5.24 -6.25
C ALA A 177 -6.20 -3.74 -6.18
N GLY A 178 -6.10 -3.09 -5.03
CA GLY A 178 -6.53 -1.69 -4.83
C GLY A 178 -5.88 -0.71 -5.79
N SER A 179 -4.57 -0.82 -6.04
CA SER A 179 -3.87 0.05 -7.00
C SER A 179 -4.27 -0.22 -8.46
N LEU A 180 -4.42 -1.50 -8.83
CA LEU A 180 -4.89 -1.84 -10.17
C LEU A 180 -6.29 -1.28 -10.42
N MET A 181 -7.21 -1.47 -9.47
CA MET A 181 -8.59 -0.97 -9.57
C MET A 181 -8.63 0.56 -9.61
N GLY A 182 -7.94 1.24 -8.68
CA GLY A 182 -7.95 2.69 -8.61
C GLY A 182 -7.35 3.35 -9.85
N VAL A 183 -6.22 2.85 -10.35
CA VAL A 183 -5.62 3.36 -11.59
C VAL A 183 -6.52 3.07 -12.79
N SER A 184 -7.08 1.86 -12.89
CA SER A 184 -8.02 1.52 -13.96
C SER A 184 -9.24 2.44 -13.97
N ASP A 185 -9.82 2.73 -12.81
CA ASP A 185 -10.93 3.69 -12.68
C ASP A 185 -10.55 5.08 -13.18
N ALA A 186 -9.38 5.59 -12.75
CA ALA A 186 -8.88 6.90 -13.15
C ALA A 186 -8.68 7.01 -14.66
N LEU A 187 -8.12 5.98 -15.26
CA LEU A 187 -7.81 5.96 -16.70
C LEU A 187 -9.07 5.76 -17.54
N ARG A 188 -9.88 4.76 -17.21
CA ARG A 188 -11.07 4.39 -18.01
C ARG A 188 -12.23 5.37 -17.85
N SER A 189 -12.30 6.13 -16.76
CA SER A 189 -13.25 7.24 -16.66
C SER A 189 -12.95 8.38 -17.66
N ARG A 190 -11.69 8.50 -18.09
CA ARG A 190 -11.23 9.53 -19.05
C ARG A 190 -11.12 8.99 -20.48
N ASN A 191 -10.76 7.72 -20.63
CA ASN A 191 -10.66 7.03 -21.92
C ASN A 191 -10.99 5.54 -21.74
N ARG A 192 -12.15 5.12 -22.25
CA ARG A 192 -12.66 3.74 -22.13
C ARG A 192 -11.84 2.70 -22.89
N ASP A 193 -11.05 3.13 -23.88
CA ASP A 193 -10.25 2.25 -24.74
C ASP A 193 -8.94 1.81 -24.07
N VAL A 194 -8.58 2.37 -22.89
CA VAL A 194 -7.41 1.94 -22.12
C VAL A 194 -7.64 0.51 -21.62
N ARG A 195 -6.65 -0.36 -21.91
CA ARG A 195 -6.65 -1.79 -21.55
C ARG A 195 -5.82 -2.06 -20.31
#